data_01afb54d577ffa8e1d0b0c66b22276ec
#
_entry.id   01afb54d577ffa8e1d0b0c66b22276ec
#
_cell.length_a   1.000
_cell.length_b   1.000
_cell.length_c   1.000
_cell.angle_alpha   90.00
_cell.angle_beta   90.00
_cell.angle_gamma   90.00
#
_symmetry.space_group_name_H-M   'P 1'
#
loop_
_entity.id
_entity.type
_entity.pdbx_description
1 polymer ?
#
loop_
_entity_poly.entity_id
_entity_poly.type
_entity_poly.pdbx_seq_one_letter_code
_entity_poly.pdbx_strand_id
1 'polypeptide(L)'
;MKTLKEKFGELSAKIKASGQPARVWFPQYTPASLLSAENWWEALAVCEYALDTKEDEKLTEDFFELIFSAFDCNVEVELNAEEYEFWWEKVMQVCDRVAEFSGAGWAQKGAQYSEARYGKRDMSYLFPYYEKAADMGWAEAEATVAYWRYIDRKSVV
;
A
#
# COMPACT_ATOMS: atom_id res chain seq x y z
N MET A 1 2.73 -18.79 -20.48
CA MET A 1 2.37 -17.45 -19.95
C MET A 1 2.90 -17.30 -18.54
N LYS A 2 3.52 -16.16 -18.23
CA LYS A 2 4.09 -15.91 -16.91
C LYS A 2 3.01 -15.60 -15.89
N THR A 3 3.19 -16.13 -14.66
CA THR A 3 2.34 -15.79 -13.53
C THR A 3 2.64 -14.39 -13.03
N LEU A 4 1.75 -13.81 -12.26
CA LEU A 4 1.98 -12.51 -11.62
C LEU A 4 3.24 -12.54 -10.74
N LYS A 5 3.41 -13.64 -9.99
CA LYS A 5 4.60 -13.84 -9.14
C LYS A 5 5.89 -13.82 -9.95
N GLU A 6 5.91 -14.48 -11.10
CA GLU A 6 7.08 -14.48 -11.98
C GLU A 6 7.36 -13.11 -12.56
N LYS A 7 6.33 -12.41 -13.02
CA LYS A 7 6.44 -11.03 -13.53
C LYS A 7 6.97 -10.08 -12.47
N PHE A 8 6.46 -10.17 -11.24
CA PHE A 8 6.91 -9.33 -10.15
C PHE A 8 8.38 -9.62 -9.80
N GLY A 9 8.76 -10.90 -9.78
CA GLY A 9 10.16 -11.30 -9.55
C GLY A 9 11.11 -10.74 -10.61
N GLU A 10 10.68 -10.71 -11.86
CA GLU A 10 11.48 -10.12 -12.95
C GLU A 10 11.63 -8.61 -12.79
N LEU A 11 10.55 -7.92 -12.42
CA LEU A 11 10.61 -6.47 -12.16
C LEU A 11 11.56 -6.16 -11.02
N SER A 12 11.46 -6.91 -9.92
CA SER A 12 12.35 -6.75 -8.77
C SER A 12 13.81 -6.98 -9.14
N ALA A 13 14.09 -8.03 -9.94
CA ALA A 13 15.45 -8.32 -10.39
C ALA A 13 16.00 -7.21 -11.29
N LYS A 14 15.18 -6.67 -12.18
CA LYS A 14 15.54 -5.54 -13.06
C LYS A 14 15.94 -4.30 -12.24
N ILE A 15 15.14 -3.98 -11.23
CA ILE A 15 15.40 -2.82 -10.38
C ILE A 15 16.69 -2.99 -9.59
N LYS A 16 16.89 -4.15 -8.99
CA LYS A 16 18.12 -4.47 -8.24
C LYS A 16 19.36 -4.46 -9.14
N ALA A 17 19.24 -5.00 -10.35
CA ALA A 17 20.36 -5.06 -11.29
C ALA A 17 20.80 -3.67 -11.78
N SER A 18 19.93 -2.66 -11.72
CA SER A 18 20.27 -1.30 -12.13
C SER A 18 21.35 -0.67 -11.24
N GLY A 19 21.44 -1.11 -9.97
CA GLY A 19 22.36 -0.53 -8.98
C GLY A 19 22.02 0.90 -8.60
N GLN A 20 20.92 1.45 -9.06
CA GLN A 20 20.51 2.84 -8.78
C GLN A 20 19.82 2.93 -7.42
N PRO A 21 19.97 4.09 -6.72
CA PRO A 21 19.14 4.36 -5.54
C PRO A 21 17.65 4.34 -5.90
N ALA A 22 16.81 3.86 -5.00
CA ALA A 22 15.38 3.76 -5.26
C ALA A 22 14.76 5.10 -5.67
N ARG A 23 15.21 6.21 -5.08
CA ARG A 23 14.69 7.56 -5.37
C ARG A 23 14.81 7.96 -6.85
N VAL A 24 15.75 7.36 -7.58
CA VAL A 24 15.94 7.65 -9.02
C VAL A 24 14.75 7.12 -9.83
N TRP A 25 14.09 6.07 -9.34
CA TRP A 25 12.93 5.48 -9.97
C TRP A 25 11.63 6.25 -9.72
N PHE A 26 11.51 6.93 -8.56
CA PHE A 26 10.26 7.56 -8.13
C PHE A 26 9.64 8.53 -9.17
N PRO A 27 10.42 9.44 -9.80
CA PRO A 27 9.84 10.39 -10.75
C PRO A 27 9.25 9.77 -12.01
N GLN A 28 9.54 8.49 -12.29
CA GLN A 28 8.99 7.79 -13.45
C GLN A 28 7.50 7.50 -13.29
N TYR A 29 7.00 7.57 -12.07
CA TYR A 29 5.61 7.21 -11.75
C TYR A 29 4.83 8.44 -11.40
N THR A 30 3.74 8.66 -12.13
CA THR A 30 2.79 9.75 -11.91
C THR A 30 1.42 9.15 -11.66
N PRO A 31 0.45 9.90 -11.12
CA PRO A 31 -0.91 9.37 -10.99
C PRO A 31 -1.46 8.79 -12.30
N ALA A 32 -1.18 9.43 -13.43
CA ALA A 32 -1.62 8.94 -14.73
C ALA A 32 -0.94 7.64 -15.15
N SER A 33 0.38 7.52 -14.92
CA SER A 33 1.12 6.30 -15.29
C SER A 33 0.71 5.11 -14.43
N LEU A 34 0.31 5.35 -13.19
CA LEU A 34 -0.09 4.29 -12.26
C LEU A 34 -1.49 3.72 -12.53
N LEU A 35 -2.20 4.26 -13.51
CA LEU A 35 -3.45 3.65 -13.99
C LEU A 35 -3.19 2.36 -14.76
N SER A 36 -1.96 2.14 -15.24
CA SER A 36 -1.53 0.89 -15.84
C SER A 36 -1.19 -0.12 -14.76
N ALA A 37 -1.78 -1.32 -14.82
CA ALA A 37 -1.47 -2.39 -13.87
C ALA A 37 0.01 -2.75 -13.87
N GLU A 38 0.65 -2.81 -15.04
CA GLU A 38 2.07 -3.11 -15.15
C GLU A 38 2.92 -2.06 -14.44
N ASN A 39 2.64 -0.76 -14.66
CA ASN A 39 3.36 0.32 -13.99
C ASN A 39 3.12 0.30 -12.49
N TRP A 40 1.91 -0.04 -12.06
CA TRP A 40 1.59 -0.14 -10.63
C TRP A 40 2.42 -1.23 -9.96
N TRP A 41 2.52 -2.40 -10.59
CA TRP A 41 3.33 -3.51 -10.08
C TRP A 41 4.82 -3.16 -10.03
N GLU A 42 5.31 -2.48 -11.07
CA GLU A 42 6.69 -1.99 -11.08
C GLU A 42 6.92 -0.99 -9.93
N ALA A 43 5.99 -0.06 -9.74
CA ALA A 43 6.08 0.91 -8.64
C ALA A 43 6.08 0.21 -7.27
N LEU A 44 5.27 -0.82 -7.08
CA LEU A 44 5.27 -1.60 -5.85
C LEU A 44 6.63 -2.27 -5.62
N ALA A 45 7.22 -2.82 -6.67
CA ALA A 45 8.55 -3.42 -6.60
C ALA A 45 9.63 -2.36 -6.27
N VAL A 46 9.51 -1.16 -6.80
CA VAL A 46 10.39 -0.03 -6.47
C VAL A 46 10.23 0.35 -5.00
N CYS A 47 9.00 0.39 -4.49
CA CYS A 47 8.75 0.68 -3.08
C CYS A 47 9.39 -0.38 -2.17
N GLU A 48 9.25 -1.66 -2.51
CA GLU A 48 9.90 -2.75 -1.79
C GLU A 48 11.42 -2.59 -1.80
N TYR A 49 11.98 -2.24 -2.95
CA TYR A 49 13.41 -1.99 -3.09
C TYR A 49 13.87 -0.80 -2.23
N ALA A 50 13.07 0.26 -2.17
CA ALA A 50 13.34 1.41 -1.30
C ALA A 50 13.42 0.99 0.17
N LEU A 51 12.50 0.12 0.60
CA LEU A 51 12.50 -0.41 1.96
C LEU A 51 13.72 -1.31 2.20
N ASP A 52 14.05 -2.17 1.24
CA ASP A 52 15.21 -3.08 1.34
C ASP A 52 16.53 -2.33 1.44
N THR A 53 16.66 -1.23 0.73
CA THR A 53 17.90 -0.43 0.68
C THR A 53 17.89 0.71 1.69
N LYS A 54 16.88 0.81 2.52
CA LYS A 54 16.74 1.85 3.55
C LYS A 54 16.83 3.26 2.96
N GLU A 55 16.09 3.47 1.88
CA GLU A 55 15.95 4.80 1.29
C GLU A 55 15.33 5.77 2.31
N ASP A 56 15.48 7.07 2.11
CA ASP A 56 14.90 8.08 2.98
C ASP A 56 13.43 7.77 3.30
N GLU A 57 13.08 7.78 4.58
CA GLU A 57 11.75 7.39 5.04
C GLU A 57 10.64 8.30 4.49
N LYS A 58 10.89 9.62 4.45
CA LYS A 58 9.88 10.55 3.95
C LYS A 58 9.64 10.39 2.45
N LEU A 59 10.70 10.21 1.68
CA LEU A 59 10.57 9.94 0.24
C LEU A 59 9.83 8.62 0.00
N THR A 60 10.14 7.61 0.78
CA THR A 60 9.48 6.29 0.68
C THR A 60 8.00 6.39 1.07
N GLU A 61 7.68 7.13 2.15
CA GLU A 61 6.31 7.38 2.57
C GLU A 61 5.52 8.08 1.46
N ASP A 62 6.07 9.14 0.89
CA ASP A 62 5.42 9.89 -0.18
C ASP A 62 5.18 9.02 -1.42
N PHE A 63 6.13 8.17 -1.77
CA PHE A 63 6.00 7.24 -2.88
C PHE A 63 4.95 6.17 -2.60
N PHE A 64 4.95 5.61 -1.40
CA PHE A 64 3.94 4.66 -0.94
C PHE A 64 2.53 5.26 -1.05
N GLU A 65 2.35 6.49 -0.59
CA GLU A 65 1.09 7.21 -0.69
C GLU A 65 0.64 7.38 -2.15
N LEU A 66 1.57 7.73 -3.02
CA LEU A 66 1.28 7.89 -4.45
C LEU A 66 0.76 6.58 -5.05
N ILE A 67 1.43 5.46 -4.75
CA ILE A 67 1.04 4.14 -5.27
C ILE A 67 -0.37 3.79 -4.81
N PHE A 68 -0.64 3.93 -3.53
CA PHE A 68 -1.93 3.47 -2.97
C PHE A 68 -3.08 4.44 -3.24
N SER A 69 -2.80 5.70 -3.58
CA SER A 69 -3.86 6.60 -4.04
C SER A 69 -4.37 6.24 -5.43
N ALA A 70 -3.56 5.56 -6.23
CA ALA A 70 -3.93 5.11 -7.57
C ALA A 70 -4.51 3.68 -7.59
N PHE A 71 -4.64 3.07 -6.43
CA PHE A 71 -4.91 1.65 -6.26
C PHE A 71 -6.27 1.19 -6.80
N ASP A 72 -7.29 2.03 -6.68
CA ASP A 72 -8.68 1.65 -6.96
C ASP A 72 -9.01 1.34 -8.42
N CYS A 73 -8.10 1.62 -9.33
CA CYS A 73 -8.53 1.71 -10.72
C CYS A 73 -8.31 0.47 -11.56
N ASN A 74 -7.28 -0.37 -11.33
CA ASN A 74 -6.97 -1.41 -12.31
C ASN A 74 -6.38 -2.73 -11.81
N VAL A 75 -6.01 -2.84 -10.55
CA VAL A 75 -5.21 -4.00 -10.11
C VAL A 75 -6.06 -5.20 -9.73
N GLU A 76 -7.25 -4.96 -9.19
CA GLU A 76 -8.12 -6.03 -8.67
C GLU A 76 -8.98 -6.71 -9.72
N VAL A 77 -9.32 -6.02 -10.79
CA VAL A 77 -10.37 -6.46 -11.70
C VAL A 77 -9.96 -7.66 -12.55
N GLU A 78 -8.66 -7.82 -12.78
CA GLU A 78 -8.12 -8.84 -13.69
C GLU A 78 -7.41 -10.00 -12.99
N LEU A 79 -7.37 -10.03 -11.66
CA LEU A 79 -6.68 -11.10 -10.93
C LEU A 79 -7.59 -12.27 -10.66
N ASN A 80 -7.09 -13.51 -10.90
CA ASN A 80 -7.73 -14.70 -10.40
C ASN A 80 -7.43 -14.88 -8.90
N ALA A 81 -8.03 -15.89 -8.27
CA ALA A 81 -7.88 -16.10 -6.82
C ALA A 81 -6.44 -16.33 -6.39
N GLU A 82 -5.66 -17.08 -7.18
CA GLU A 82 -4.24 -17.36 -6.88
C GLU A 82 -3.39 -16.10 -6.99
N GLU A 83 -3.58 -15.33 -8.05
CA GLU A 83 -2.90 -14.05 -8.24
C GLU A 83 -3.28 -13.05 -7.16
N TYR A 84 -4.54 -13.05 -6.74
CA TYR A 84 -5.00 -12.19 -5.65
C TYR A 84 -4.31 -12.54 -4.32
N GLU A 85 -4.10 -13.83 -4.03
CA GLU A 85 -3.35 -14.23 -2.84
C GLU A 85 -1.92 -13.70 -2.86
N PHE A 86 -1.24 -13.81 -3.98
CA PHE A 86 0.11 -13.25 -4.12
C PHE A 86 0.10 -11.73 -3.95
N TRP A 87 -0.84 -11.05 -4.60
CA TRP A 87 -1.02 -9.62 -4.47
C TRP A 87 -1.26 -9.21 -3.02
N TRP A 88 -2.17 -9.90 -2.34
CA TRP A 88 -2.49 -9.63 -0.94
C TRP A 88 -1.24 -9.72 -0.06
N GLU A 89 -0.48 -10.81 -0.19
CA GLU A 89 0.74 -11.00 0.58
C GLU A 89 1.74 -9.87 0.36
N LYS A 90 1.98 -9.50 -0.90
CA LYS A 90 2.94 -8.43 -1.24
C LYS A 90 2.50 -7.07 -0.70
N VAL A 91 1.25 -6.73 -0.92
CA VAL A 91 0.71 -5.44 -0.44
C VAL A 91 0.79 -5.37 1.08
N MET A 92 0.39 -6.42 1.78
CA MET A 92 0.42 -6.42 3.23
C MET A 92 1.84 -6.38 3.78
N GLN A 93 2.79 -7.06 3.13
CA GLN A 93 4.22 -6.98 3.50
C GLN A 93 4.75 -5.56 3.37
N VAL A 94 4.45 -4.88 2.27
CA VAL A 94 4.89 -3.49 2.06
C VAL A 94 4.24 -2.57 3.09
N CYS A 95 2.93 -2.73 3.34
CA CYS A 95 2.24 -1.94 4.36
C CYS A 95 2.84 -2.16 5.75
N ASP A 96 3.15 -3.39 6.13
CA ASP A 96 3.75 -3.71 7.42
C ASP A 96 5.10 -3.03 7.59
N ARG A 97 5.91 -3.01 6.54
CA ARG A 97 7.24 -2.39 6.58
C ARG A 97 7.15 -0.88 6.67
N VAL A 98 6.24 -0.26 5.92
CA VAL A 98 6.01 1.19 6.02
C VAL A 98 5.44 1.55 7.40
N ALA A 99 4.61 0.68 7.98
CA ALA A 99 4.03 0.89 9.31
C ALA A 99 5.08 0.97 10.42
N GLU A 100 6.29 0.49 10.18
CA GLU A 100 7.38 0.60 11.17
C GLU A 100 7.80 2.06 11.43
N PHE A 101 7.59 2.94 10.44
CA PHE A 101 8.02 4.35 10.57
C PHE A 101 6.94 5.36 10.18
N SER A 102 5.79 4.94 9.67
CA SER A 102 4.74 5.85 9.21
C SER A 102 3.35 5.30 9.48
N GLY A 103 2.48 6.18 9.96
CA GLY A 103 1.05 5.86 10.11
C GLY A 103 0.36 5.52 8.79
N ALA A 104 0.91 5.94 7.64
CA ALA A 104 0.39 5.58 6.33
C ALA A 104 0.30 4.07 6.14
N GLY A 105 1.30 3.32 6.62
CA GLY A 105 1.30 1.85 6.55
C GLY A 105 0.12 1.24 7.31
N TRP A 106 -0.17 1.72 8.52
CA TRP A 106 -1.30 1.25 9.30
C TRP A 106 -2.63 1.62 8.65
N ALA A 107 -2.76 2.85 8.16
CA ALA A 107 -3.97 3.31 7.49
C ALA A 107 -4.26 2.45 6.25
N GLN A 108 -3.24 2.15 5.45
CA GLN A 108 -3.42 1.31 4.27
C GLN A 108 -3.77 -0.13 4.62
N LYS A 109 -3.23 -0.68 5.69
CA LYS A 109 -3.65 -2.02 6.16
C LYS A 109 -5.15 -2.05 6.44
N GLY A 110 -5.65 -1.05 7.16
CA GLY A 110 -7.09 -0.94 7.43
C GLY A 110 -7.91 -0.83 6.16
N ALA A 111 -7.48 0.02 5.23
CA ALA A 111 -8.15 0.21 3.94
C ALA A 111 -8.17 -1.09 3.13
N GLN A 112 -7.07 -1.84 3.11
CA GLN A 112 -6.99 -3.10 2.39
C GLN A 112 -8.02 -4.12 2.91
N TYR A 113 -8.13 -4.26 4.22
CA TYR A 113 -9.13 -5.15 4.81
C TYR A 113 -10.56 -4.69 4.51
N SER A 114 -10.81 -3.39 4.44
CA SER A 114 -12.16 -2.89 4.15
C SER A 114 -12.58 -3.09 2.69
N GLU A 115 -11.61 -3.14 1.78
CA GLU A 115 -11.86 -3.25 0.34
C GLU A 115 -11.56 -4.62 -0.25
N ALA A 116 -10.90 -5.51 0.51
CA ALA A 116 -10.41 -6.78 0.02
C ALA A 116 -11.50 -7.69 -0.52
N ARG A 117 -11.14 -8.50 -1.52
CA ARG A 117 -12.00 -9.51 -2.17
C ARG A 117 -11.52 -10.91 -1.84
N TYR A 118 -12.17 -11.90 -2.38
CA TYR A 118 -11.79 -13.33 -2.24
C TYR A 118 -11.65 -13.75 -0.77
N GLY A 119 -12.57 -13.29 0.07
CA GLY A 119 -12.64 -13.71 1.47
C GLY A 119 -11.73 -12.96 2.44
N LYS A 120 -10.97 -11.99 1.97
CA LYS A 120 -10.08 -11.21 2.84
C LYS A 120 -10.76 -10.03 3.54
N ARG A 121 -11.96 -9.64 3.08
CA ARG A 121 -12.65 -8.49 3.62
C ARG A 121 -13.01 -8.70 5.09
N ASP A 122 -12.55 -7.81 5.94
CA ASP A 122 -12.85 -7.84 7.37
C ASP A 122 -12.83 -6.42 7.94
N MET A 123 -14.02 -5.86 8.12
CA MET A 123 -14.18 -4.49 8.61
C MET A 123 -13.74 -4.31 10.06
N SER A 124 -13.60 -5.39 10.82
CA SER A 124 -13.18 -5.30 12.23
C SER A 124 -11.75 -4.79 12.41
N TYR A 125 -10.92 -4.87 11.36
CA TYR A 125 -9.54 -4.35 11.40
C TYR A 125 -9.46 -2.84 11.12
N LEU A 126 -10.49 -2.25 10.51
CA LEU A 126 -10.42 -0.87 10.02
C LEU A 126 -10.16 0.11 11.17
N PHE A 127 -10.99 0.13 12.20
CA PHE A 127 -10.86 1.07 13.31
C PHE A 127 -9.55 0.88 14.09
N PRO A 128 -9.19 -0.36 14.53
CA PRO A 128 -7.93 -0.55 15.26
C PRO A 128 -6.69 -0.12 14.48
N TYR A 129 -6.63 -0.35 13.19
CA TYR A 129 -5.48 0.05 12.38
C TYR A 129 -5.44 1.57 12.16
N TYR A 130 -6.60 2.21 11.99
CA TYR A 130 -6.65 3.67 11.93
C TYR A 130 -6.27 4.32 13.26
N GLU A 131 -6.61 3.70 14.39
CA GLU A 131 -6.16 4.18 15.69
C GLU A 131 -4.64 4.15 15.79
N LYS A 132 -4.00 3.07 15.34
CA LYS A 132 -2.53 2.98 15.32
C LYS A 132 -1.91 4.02 14.41
N ALA A 133 -2.51 4.26 13.26
CA ALA A 133 -2.05 5.31 12.35
C ALA A 133 -2.15 6.70 13.00
N ALA A 134 -3.28 6.97 13.68
CA ALA A 134 -3.49 8.22 14.39
C ALA A 134 -2.47 8.40 15.53
N ASP A 135 -2.16 7.33 16.26
CA ASP A 135 -1.17 7.35 17.35
C ASP A 135 0.24 7.69 16.83
N MET A 136 0.52 7.42 15.56
CA MET A 136 1.76 7.81 14.90
C MET A 136 1.71 9.21 14.29
N GLY A 137 0.62 9.95 14.50
CA GLY A 137 0.48 11.32 14.01
C GLY A 137 0.03 11.43 12.56
N TRP A 138 -0.53 10.35 11.96
CA TRP A 138 -1.03 10.40 10.60
C TRP A 138 -2.33 11.22 10.55
N ALA A 139 -2.27 12.41 9.95
CA ALA A 139 -3.34 13.41 10.05
C ALA A 139 -4.71 12.92 9.56
N GLU A 140 -4.74 12.21 8.44
CA GLU A 140 -5.99 11.65 7.91
C GLU A 140 -6.63 10.68 8.90
N ALA A 141 -5.83 9.82 9.52
CA ALA A 141 -6.31 8.86 10.49
C ALA A 141 -6.77 9.56 11.78
N GLU A 142 -6.06 10.59 12.22
CA GLU A 142 -6.47 11.38 13.39
C GLU A 142 -7.87 11.99 13.19
N ALA A 143 -8.11 12.57 12.03
CA ALA A 143 -9.40 13.17 11.71
C ALA A 143 -10.50 12.11 11.62
N THR A 144 -10.21 10.98 10.97
CA THR A 144 -11.17 9.87 10.79
C THR A 144 -11.55 9.26 12.14
N VAL A 145 -10.56 8.98 12.99
CA VAL A 145 -10.78 8.39 14.32
C VAL A 145 -11.58 9.35 15.21
N ALA A 146 -11.25 10.64 15.17
CA ALA A 146 -11.98 11.65 15.92
C ALA A 146 -13.46 11.71 15.47
N TYR A 147 -13.71 11.65 14.18
CA TYR A 147 -15.06 11.64 13.64
C TYR A 147 -15.84 10.38 14.06
N TRP A 148 -15.22 9.21 13.99
CA TRP A 148 -15.89 7.97 14.43
C TRP A 148 -16.23 7.98 15.91
N ARG A 149 -15.35 8.50 16.76
CA ARG A 149 -15.62 8.65 18.20
C ARG A 149 -16.76 9.63 18.46
N TYR A 150 -16.84 10.69 17.67
CA TYR A 150 -17.93 11.65 17.77
C TYR A 150 -19.27 11.00 17.42
N ILE A 151 -19.34 10.23 16.34
CA ILE A 151 -20.54 9.50 15.91
C ILE A 151 -20.96 8.49 16.98
N ASP A 152 -20.02 7.75 17.54
CA ASP A 152 -20.28 6.78 18.60
C ASP A 152 -20.91 7.42 19.83
N ARG A 153 -20.40 8.57 20.26
CA ARG A 153 -20.98 9.33 21.37
C ARG A 153 -22.42 9.77 21.08
N LYS A 154 -22.69 10.18 19.86
CA LYS A 154 -24.03 10.59 19.44
C LYS A 154 -25.00 9.43 19.45
N SER A 155 -24.56 8.22 19.11
CA SER A 155 -25.43 7.04 19.05
C SER A 155 -25.81 6.48 20.43
N VAL A 156 -25.12 6.89 21.49
CA VAL A 156 -25.34 6.41 22.86
C VAL A 156 -26.39 7.26 23.61
N VAL A 157 -26.82 8.38 23.05
CA VAL A 157 -27.83 9.25 23.68
C VAL A 157 -29.28 8.68 23.46
#